data_5029e82d0c450243399d9aeaf9b6d8c6
#
_entry.id   5029e82d0c450243399d9aeaf9b6d8c6
#
_cell.length_a   1.000
_cell.length_b   1.000
_cell.length_c   1.000
_cell.angle_alpha   90.00
_cell.angle_beta   90.00
_cell.angle_gamma   90.00
#
_symmetry.space_group_name_H-M   'P 1'
#
loop_
_entity.id
_entity.type
_entity.pdbx_description
1 polymer ?
#
loop_
_entity_poly.entity_id
_entity_poly.type
_entity_poly.pdbx_seq_one_letter_code
_entity_poly.pdbx_strand_id
1 'polypeptide(L)'
;MGYKEMYEEWLNNPYFDDATKAELKAIEGNEKEIEDRFYMDLEFGTAGLRGVIGAGTNRMNVYTVRKATQGLANYINNVHAQEKGVAIAYDSRHMSPEFADVAALCLAANGIKAYVFESLRPTPELSYAVRRLGCTAGINITASHNPPEYNGYKVYWEDGAQITPPHDTGIMAEVKKVTDYAAVKTMDKDAAVAAGLYQVIGADIDDPYIEELKKLILHQDCIDKVAGELKIVYSPLHGTGNIPVRRVLKELGFKNVYVVPEQELPDGDFPTVSYPNPEVAEAFELGLALGKKVDADLILATDPDADRLGVYVKDSKTGEYHSLTGNMSGCLIGDYVIGQRKALYGLPEDGAFIRSIVSTNMADAIAKYYGIQLVEVLTGFKFIGQKILEFENTGKGTYLFGMEESYGCLTGTYARDKDAVDASMTLCEAAAYYKTKNMTLWDAMLAMYERYGYYKDDVTAITLKGIEGLAKIQEIMNTLRENAPAEIGGYKVTAVRDYKKDTITDTATGAVKPTGLPASNVLYYELEDDAWVCVRPSGTEPKVKFYLGVKGTSLEDADAKSKALSESVHAMINKML
;
A
#
# COMPACT_ATOMS: atom_id res chain seq x y z
N MET A 1 26.46 -0.47 -22.69
CA MET A 1 27.15 -1.73 -22.37
C MET A 1 26.13 -2.85 -22.42
N GLY A 2 26.51 -4.02 -22.95
CA GLY A 2 25.70 -5.22 -22.83
C GLY A 2 25.77 -5.79 -21.41
N TYR A 3 24.86 -6.70 -21.06
CA TYR A 3 24.80 -7.28 -19.71
C TYR A 3 26.10 -8.00 -19.30
N LYS A 4 26.81 -8.65 -20.25
CA LYS A 4 28.10 -9.30 -19.99
C LYS A 4 29.20 -8.30 -19.67
N GLU A 5 29.26 -7.21 -20.43
CA GLU A 5 30.25 -6.15 -20.19
C GLU A 5 30.01 -5.49 -18.81
N MET A 6 28.74 -5.32 -18.42
CA MET A 6 28.40 -4.78 -17.11
C MET A 6 28.74 -5.75 -15.98
N TYR A 7 28.52 -7.06 -16.16
CA TYR A 7 28.94 -8.08 -15.21
C TYR A 7 30.47 -8.09 -15.01
N GLU A 8 31.24 -8.04 -16.11
CA GLU A 8 32.72 -7.98 -16.05
C GLU A 8 33.21 -6.68 -15.40
N GLU A 9 32.54 -5.55 -15.68
CA GLU A 9 32.82 -4.25 -15.04
C GLU A 9 32.67 -4.37 -13.52
N TRP A 10 31.55 -4.90 -13.04
CA TRP A 10 31.31 -5.06 -11.60
C TRP A 10 32.27 -6.03 -10.95
N LEU A 11 32.65 -7.09 -11.65
CA LEU A 11 33.57 -8.10 -11.14
C LEU A 11 35.03 -7.58 -10.99
N ASN A 12 35.46 -6.71 -11.93
CA ASN A 12 36.87 -6.29 -12.02
C ASN A 12 37.13 -4.90 -11.45
N ASN A 13 36.10 -4.04 -11.34
CA ASN A 13 36.27 -2.69 -10.84
C ASN A 13 36.57 -2.70 -9.32
N PRO A 14 37.67 -2.05 -8.87
CA PRO A 14 38.05 -2.01 -7.45
C PRO A 14 37.04 -1.24 -6.55
N TYR A 15 36.13 -0.50 -7.12
CA TYR A 15 35.07 0.20 -6.38
C TYR A 15 34.09 -0.74 -5.67
N PHE A 16 33.78 -1.88 -6.29
CA PHE A 16 32.90 -2.89 -5.69
C PHE A 16 33.67 -3.74 -4.68
N ASP A 17 33.01 -4.03 -3.55
CA ASP A 17 33.61 -4.78 -2.45
C ASP A 17 33.81 -6.28 -2.76
N ASP A 18 34.59 -6.94 -1.90
CA ASP A 18 34.95 -8.34 -2.08
C ASP A 18 33.73 -9.28 -1.94
N ALA A 19 32.74 -8.93 -1.11
CA ALA A 19 31.53 -9.74 -0.94
C ALA A 19 30.68 -9.71 -2.24
N THR A 20 30.47 -8.53 -2.82
CA THR A 20 29.82 -8.35 -4.12
C THR A 20 30.50 -9.14 -5.22
N LYS A 21 31.84 -9.07 -5.29
CA LYS A 21 32.63 -9.83 -6.28
C LYS A 21 32.58 -11.34 -6.06
N ALA A 22 32.56 -11.79 -4.79
CA ALA A 22 32.41 -13.21 -4.47
C ALA A 22 31.04 -13.75 -4.91
N GLU A 23 29.98 -12.98 -4.68
CA GLU A 23 28.62 -13.31 -5.13
C GLU A 23 28.55 -13.41 -6.66
N LEU A 24 29.15 -12.46 -7.38
CA LEU A 24 29.19 -12.47 -8.85
C LEU A 24 30.00 -13.65 -9.39
N LYS A 25 31.14 -14.00 -8.75
CA LYS A 25 31.92 -15.19 -9.12
C LYS A 25 31.15 -16.49 -8.95
N ALA A 26 30.28 -16.57 -7.95
CA ALA A 26 29.46 -17.76 -7.70
C ALA A 26 28.44 -18.06 -8.83
N ILE A 27 28.12 -17.08 -9.64
CA ILE A 27 27.22 -17.22 -10.81
C ILE A 27 27.97 -17.30 -12.14
N GLU A 28 29.31 -17.34 -12.12
CA GLU A 28 30.13 -17.44 -13.34
C GLU A 28 29.67 -18.63 -14.20
N GLY A 29 29.45 -18.38 -15.50
CA GLY A 29 28.90 -19.39 -16.43
C GLY A 29 27.39 -19.61 -16.39
N ASN A 30 26.67 -19.02 -15.45
CA ASN A 30 25.21 -19.03 -15.44
C ASN A 30 24.67 -17.82 -16.23
N GLU A 31 24.62 -17.96 -17.56
CA GLU A 31 24.22 -16.88 -18.48
C GLU A 31 22.85 -16.26 -18.13
N LYS A 32 21.86 -17.08 -17.74
CA LYS A 32 20.53 -16.60 -17.36
C LYS A 32 20.55 -15.70 -16.14
N GLU A 33 21.29 -16.10 -15.11
CA GLU A 33 21.41 -15.34 -13.88
C GLU A 33 22.18 -14.03 -14.09
N ILE A 34 23.25 -14.09 -14.91
CA ILE A 34 24.02 -12.90 -15.29
C ILE A 34 23.14 -11.93 -16.08
N GLU A 35 22.40 -12.42 -17.09
CA GLU A 35 21.49 -11.60 -17.86
C GLU A 35 20.43 -10.96 -16.95
N ASP A 36 19.76 -11.73 -16.09
CA ASP A 36 18.72 -11.23 -15.18
C ASP A 36 19.21 -10.13 -14.23
N ARG A 37 20.47 -10.23 -13.79
CA ARG A 37 21.07 -9.22 -12.89
C ARG A 37 21.56 -7.96 -13.58
N PHE A 38 21.82 -8.00 -14.91
CA PHE A 38 22.51 -6.92 -15.61
C PHE A 38 21.85 -6.46 -16.92
N TYR A 39 20.70 -7.04 -17.35
CA TYR A 39 20.05 -6.67 -18.61
C TYR A 39 19.52 -5.23 -18.61
N MET A 40 19.27 -4.68 -17.42
CA MET A 40 18.83 -3.29 -17.21
C MET A 40 19.24 -2.80 -15.83
N ASP A 41 19.13 -1.50 -15.61
CA ASP A 41 19.16 -0.93 -14.26
C ASP A 41 17.83 -1.20 -13.55
N LEU A 42 17.88 -1.39 -12.23
CA LEU A 42 16.66 -1.42 -11.41
C LEU A 42 15.92 -0.10 -11.57
N GLU A 43 14.72 -0.16 -12.14
CA GLU A 43 13.97 1.06 -12.45
C GLU A 43 13.47 1.74 -11.18
N PHE A 44 13.76 3.03 -11.08
CA PHE A 44 13.08 3.91 -10.16
C PHE A 44 11.69 4.17 -10.72
N GLY A 45 10.71 3.34 -10.31
CA GLY A 45 9.32 3.47 -10.71
C GLY A 45 8.63 4.70 -10.11
N THR A 46 7.34 4.82 -10.33
CA THR A 46 6.53 5.96 -9.87
C THR A 46 6.48 6.16 -8.35
N ALA A 47 7.06 5.24 -7.57
CA ALA A 47 7.06 5.27 -6.11
C ALA A 47 8.42 4.92 -5.48
N GLY A 48 9.44 4.64 -6.27
CA GLY A 48 10.78 4.25 -5.82
C GLY A 48 11.29 2.96 -6.46
N LEU A 49 12.27 2.30 -5.82
CA LEU A 49 12.86 1.04 -6.27
C LEU A 49 12.15 -0.15 -5.59
N ARG A 50 12.10 -1.28 -6.27
CA ARG A 50 11.76 -2.59 -5.69
C ARG A 50 12.43 -3.69 -6.48
N GLY A 51 13.13 -4.61 -5.81
CA GLY A 51 13.82 -5.71 -6.47
C GLY A 51 14.34 -6.76 -5.50
N VAL A 52 14.88 -7.83 -6.05
CA VAL A 52 15.57 -8.88 -5.30
C VAL A 52 16.90 -8.33 -4.76
N ILE A 53 17.23 -8.68 -3.52
CA ILE A 53 18.52 -8.31 -2.89
C ILE A 53 19.64 -9.10 -3.57
N GLY A 54 20.76 -8.46 -3.91
CA GLY A 54 21.92 -9.10 -4.48
C GLY A 54 22.82 -8.18 -5.32
N ALA A 55 23.92 -8.71 -5.79
CA ALA A 55 24.84 -8.02 -6.68
C ALA A 55 24.27 -7.89 -8.10
N GLY A 56 24.37 -6.70 -8.69
CA GLY A 56 23.92 -6.40 -10.05
C GLY A 56 23.15 -5.08 -10.17
N THR A 57 23.04 -4.57 -11.39
CA THR A 57 22.35 -3.31 -11.66
C THR A 57 20.83 -3.44 -11.52
N ASN A 58 20.28 -4.62 -11.77
CA ASN A 58 18.86 -4.97 -11.61
C ASN A 58 18.57 -5.66 -10.26
N ARG A 59 19.26 -5.24 -9.21
CA ARG A 59 19.15 -5.78 -7.84
C ARG A 59 19.14 -4.65 -6.81
N MET A 60 18.53 -4.92 -5.66
CA MET A 60 18.65 -4.07 -4.46
C MET A 60 19.98 -4.37 -3.77
N ASN A 61 20.84 -3.39 -3.70
CA ASN A 61 22.14 -3.43 -3.01
C ASN A 61 22.57 -2.02 -2.60
N VAL A 62 23.66 -1.93 -1.88
CA VAL A 62 24.19 -0.64 -1.39
C VAL A 62 24.51 0.35 -2.53
N TYR A 63 24.90 -0.14 -3.69
CA TYR A 63 25.26 0.70 -4.84
C TYR A 63 24.02 1.27 -5.54
N THR A 64 22.99 0.45 -5.75
CA THR A 64 21.72 0.90 -6.35
C THR A 64 20.96 1.84 -5.43
N VAL A 65 21.00 1.61 -4.10
CA VAL A 65 20.45 2.52 -3.08
C VAL A 65 21.22 3.85 -3.06
N ARG A 66 22.55 3.83 -3.10
CA ARG A 66 23.37 5.06 -3.19
C ARG A 66 23.07 5.85 -4.45
N LYS A 67 22.98 5.18 -5.60
CA LYS A 67 22.62 5.81 -6.88
C LYS A 67 21.27 6.52 -6.81
N ALA A 68 20.25 5.84 -6.30
CA ALA A 68 18.91 6.41 -6.12
C ALA A 68 18.94 7.61 -5.16
N THR A 69 19.65 7.48 -4.04
CA THR A 69 19.76 8.55 -3.04
C THR A 69 20.54 9.75 -3.55
N GLN A 70 21.60 9.55 -4.36
CA GLN A 70 22.33 10.64 -5.01
C GLN A 70 21.41 11.41 -5.97
N GLY A 71 20.58 10.72 -6.75
CA GLY A 71 19.60 11.36 -7.61
C GLY A 71 18.55 12.16 -6.81
N LEU A 72 18.05 11.61 -5.72
CA LEU A 72 17.16 12.31 -4.80
C LEU A 72 17.84 13.55 -4.20
N ALA A 73 19.09 13.42 -3.72
CA ALA A 73 19.86 14.53 -3.17
C ALA A 73 20.11 15.64 -4.19
N ASN A 74 20.43 15.27 -5.44
CA ASN A 74 20.59 16.22 -6.54
C ASN A 74 19.29 17.00 -6.78
N TYR A 75 18.15 16.29 -6.83
CA TYR A 75 16.85 16.92 -7.01
C TYR A 75 16.50 17.87 -5.87
N ILE A 76 16.66 17.46 -4.60
CA ILE A 76 16.44 18.30 -3.42
C ILE A 76 17.29 19.56 -3.48
N ASN A 77 18.57 19.46 -3.83
CA ASN A 77 19.48 20.59 -3.98
C ASN A 77 19.08 21.51 -5.13
N ASN A 78 18.65 20.95 -6.27
CA ASN A 78 18.20 21.72 -7.44
C ASN A 78 16.95 22.55 -7.15
N VAL A 79 16.06 22.07 -6.28
CA VAL A 79 14.86 22.81 -5.84
C VAL A 79 15.10 23.66 -4.57
N HIS A 80 16.35 23.74 -4.10
CA HIS A 80 16.78 24.51 -2.93
C HIS A 80 16.05 24.15 -1.62
N ALA A 81 15.77 22.86 -1.41
CA ALA A 81 15.00 22.37 -0.26
C ALA A 81 15.83 21.56 0.75
N GLN A 82 17.17 21.61 0.65
CA GLN A 82 18.10 20.80 1.45
C GLN A 82 18.07 21.07 2.96
N GLU A 83 17.66 22.27 3.39
CA GLU A 83 17.74 22.70 4.79
C GLU A 83 16.75 21.97 5.71
N LYS A 84 15.63 21.50 5.16
CA LYS A 84 14.57 20.80 5.92
C LYS A 84 14.94 19.37 6.28
N GLY A 85 15.85 18.74 5.55
CA GLY A 85 16.29 17.37 5.77
C GLY A 85 15.33 16.30 5.24
N VAL A 86 15.68 15.02 5.52
CA VAL A 86 14.96 13.83 5.06
C VAL A 86 14.78 12.86 6.22
N ALA A 87 13.56 12.38 6.47
CA ALA A 87 13.27 11.33 7.43
C ALA A 87 13.44 9.93 6.79
N ILE A 88 13.95 8.96 7.54
CA ILE A 88 14.22 7.61 7.03
C ILE A 88 13.68 6.58 8.01
N ALA A 89 12.77 5.71 7.52
CA ALA A 89 12.29 4.52 8.22
C ALA A 89 12.62 3.25 7.44
N TYR A 90 12.50 2.11 8.09
CA TYR A 90 12.76 0.81 7.49
C TYR A 90 11.95 -0.29 8.18
N ASP A 91 11.74 -1.40 7.48
CA ASP A 91 11.04 -2.59 8.00
C ASP A 91 12.02 -3.67 8.52
N SER A 92 11.48 -4.86 8.78
CA SER A 92 12.22 -6.00 9.33
C SER A 92 13.04 -6.79 8.31
N ARG A 93 13.00 -6.43 7.02
CA ARG A 93 13.67 -7.18 5.94
C ARG A 93 15.19 -7.15 6.07
N HIS A 94 15.82 -8.17 5.51
CA HIS A 94 17.27 -8.20 5.35
C HIS A 94 17.76 -6.93 4.67
N MET A 95 18.90 -6.42 5.10
CA MET A 95 19.54 -5.20 4.60
C MET A 95 18.78 -3.90 4.80
N SER A 96 17.60 -3.91 5.43
CA SER A 96 16.82 -2.67 5.61
C SER A 96 17.53 -1.63 6.47
N PRO A 97 18.15 -1.97 7.64
CA PRO A 97 18.94 -1.02 8.41
C PRO A 97 20.17 -0.51 7.66
N GLU A 98 20.87 -1.40 6.94
CA GLU A 98 22.08 -1.05 6.17
C GLU A 98 21.74 -0.11 5.02
N PHE A 99 20.65 -0.36 4.30
CA PHE A 99 20.20 0.53 3.22
C PHE A 99 19.74 1.89 3.76
N ALA A 100 19.11 1.92 4.94
CA ALA A 100 18.76 3.18 5.60
C ALA A 100 20.00 4.01 5.96
N ASP A 101 21.03 3.38 6.54
CA ASP A 101 22.31 4.03 6.84
C ASP A 101 23.01 4.52 5.57
N VAL A 102 23.06 3.69 4.54
CA VAL A 102 23.66 4.05 3.24
C VAL A 102 22.97 5.28 2.63
N ALA A 103 21.64 5.33 2.66
CA ALA A 103 20.89 6.47 2.19
C ALA A 103 21.18 7.73 3.04
N ALA A 104 21.19 7.60 4.37
CA ALA A 104 21.47 8.70 5.28
C ALA A 104 22.87 9.31 5.06
N LEU A 105 23.89 8.48 4.88
CA LEU A 105 25.27 8.91 4.67
C LEU A 105 25.50 9.55 3.29
N CYS A 106 24.74 9.10 2.27
CA CYS A 106 24.71 9.76 0.97
C CYS A 106 24.07 11.15 1.05
N LEU A 107 22.93 11.28 1.73
CA LEU A 107 22.28 12.58 1.97
C LEU A 107 23.21 13.53 2.73
N ALA A 108 23.80 13.07 3.83
CA ALA A 108 24.73 13.84 4.65
C ALA A 108 25.92 14.37 3.84
N ALA A 109 26.52 13.52 2.97
CA ALA A 109 27.63 13.93 2.08
C ALA A 109 27.21 14.97 1.02
N ASN A 110 25.91 15.12 0.76
CA ASN A 110 25.32 16.15 -0.09
C ASN A 110 24.81 17.37 0.68
N GLY A 111 25.13 17.48 2.00
CA GLY A 111 24.74 18.59 2.85
C GLY A 111 23.27 18.56 3.29
N ILE A 112 22.60 17.41 3.16
CA ILE A 112 21.20 17.22 3.55
C ILE A 112 21.14 16.42 4.85
N LYS A 113 20.50 16.96 5.87
CA LYS A 113 20.32 16.28 7.14
C LYS A 113 19.41 15.06 7.02
N ALA A 114 19.83 13.92 7.55
CA ALA A 114 19.05 12.71 7.65
C ALA A 114 18.56 12.49 9.11
N TYR A 115 17.25 12.26 9.26
CA TYR A 115 16.62 11.83 10.51
C TYR A 115 16.29 10.35 10.39
N VAL A 116 17.03 9.48 11.06
CA VAL A 116 16.93 8.02 10.92
C VAL A 116 16.29 7.44 12.17
N PHE A 117 15.25 6.65 12.01
CA PHE A 117 14.66 5.94 13.14
C PHE A 117 15.66 4.95 13.77
N GLU A 118 15.68 4.88 15.09
CA GLU A 118 16.60 4.02 15.87
C GLU A 118 16.37 2.52 15.63
N SER A 119 15.16 2.15 15.24
CA SER A 119 14.76 0.79 14.86
C SER A 119 13.62 0.84 13.86
N LEU A 120 13.16 -0.33 13.38
CA LEU A 120 12.08 -0.42 12.39
C LEU A 120 10.83 0.35 12.82
N ARG A 121 10.20 1.06 11.87
CA ARG A 121 8.95 1.81 12.06
C ARG A 121 8.01 1.63 10.87
N PRO A 122 6.68 1.74 11.11
CA PRO A 122 5.66 1.67 10.07
C PRO A 122 5.80 2.74 8.98
N THR A 123 5.36 2.40 7.77
CA THR A 123 5.21 3.35 6.67
C THR A 123 4.40 4.61 7.07
N PRO A 124 3.22 4.50 7.72
CA PRO A 124 2.46 5.69 8.12
C PRO A 124 3.18 6.55 9.16
N GLU A 125 3.99 5.96 10.00
CA GLU A 125 4.77 6.71 10.99
C GLU A 125 5.90 7.52 10.33
N LEU A 126 6.51 7.00 9.25
CA LEU A 126 7.39 7.82 8.40
C LEU A 126 6.64 9.00 7.79
N SER A 127 5.46 8.77 7.21
CA SER A 127 4.62 9.83 6.66
C SER A 127 4.35 10.93 7.70
N TYR A 128 4.02 10.51 8.91
CA TYR A 128 3.84 11.41 10.06
C TYR A 128 5.14 12.15 10.43
N ALA A 129 6.28 11.45 10.49
CA ALA A 129 7.58 12.03 10.81
C ALA A 129 8.00 13.13 9.83
N VAL A 130 7.82 12.90 8.51
CA VAL A 130 8.08 13.89 7.47
C VAL A 130 7.31 15.18 7.75
N ARG A 131 6.03 15.08 8.05
CA ARG A 131 5.15 16.22 8.37
C ARG A 131 5.52 16.87 9.72
N ARG A 132 5.74 16.07 10.74
CA ARG A 132 6.03 16.52 12.12
C ARG A 132 7.35 17.28 12.22
N LEU A 133 8.38 16.79 11.53
CA LEU A 133 9.71 17.41 11.49
C LEU A 133 9.81 18.52 10.43
N GLY A 134 8.81 18.65 9.54
CA GLY A 134 8.85 19.58 8.42
C GLY A 134 9.93 19.22 7.39
N CYS A 135 10.21 17.93 7.20
CA CYS A 135 11.19 17.46 6.23
C CYS A 135 10.77 17.75 4.80
N THR A 136 11.75 17.90 3.90
CA THR A 136 11.52 18.00 2.45
C THR A 136 11.01 16.68 1.88
N ALA A 137 11.57 15.56 2.38
CA ALA A 137 11.28 14.23 1.85
C ALA A 137 11.36 13.18 2.95
N GLY A 138 10.87 11.99 2.63
CA GLY A 138 11.04 10.79 3.41
C GLY A 138 11.52 9.62 2.55
N ILE A 139 12.22 8.68 3.17
CA ILE A 139 12.65 7.43 2.55
C ILE A 139 12.14 6.28 3.43
N ASN A 140 11.46 5.30 2.84
CA ASN A 140 11.14 4.05 3.52
C ASN A 140 11.82 2.87 2.83
N ILE A 141 12.63 2.15 3.58
CA ILE A 141 13.30 0.93 3.10
C ILE A 141 12.40 -0.25 3.42
N THR A 142 11.64 -0.68 2.41
CA THR A 142 10.68 -1.77 2.53
C THR A 142 10.26 -2.28 1.15
N ALA A 143 9.94 -3.56 1.06
CA ALA A 143 9.22 -4.15 -0.07
C ALA A 143 7.78 -4.56 0.31
N SER A 144 7.21 -3.96 1.39
CA SER A 144 5.87 -4.26 1.88
C SER A 144 5.69 -5.78 2.09
N HIS A 145 4.72 -6.40 1.49
CA HIS A 145 4.36 -7.81 1.60
C HIS A 145 5.07 -8.76 0.61
N ASN A 146 6.06 -8.30 -0.13
CA ASN A 146 6.80 -9.17 -1.06
C ASN A 146 7.55 -10.29 -0.32
N PRO A 147 7.95 -11.39 -1.01
CA PRO A 147 8.78 -12.45 -0.44
C PRO A 147 10.08 -11.96 0.20
N PRO A 148 10.74 -12.78 1.06
CA PRO A 148 11.89 -12.37 1.88
C PRO A 148 13.11 -11.92 1.08
N GLU A 149 13.31 -12.43 -0.13
CA GLU A 149 14.41 -12.06 -1.01
C GLU A 149 14.31 -10.64 -1.60
N TYR A 150 13.17 -9.96 -1.44
CA TYR A 150 12.94 -8.60 -1.94
C TYR A 150 13.24 -7.54 -0.89
N ASN A 151 13.72 -6.38 -1.37
CA ASN A 151 13.66 -5.13 -0.63
C ASN A 151 13.27 -3.98 -1.57
N GLY A 152 13.10 -2.78 -1.03
CA GLY A 152 12.70 -1.61 -1.80
C GLY A 152 13.11 -0.30 -1.14
N TYR A 153 12.89 0.79 -1.88
CA TYR A 153 13.24 2.14 -1.49
C TYR A 153 12.11 3.04 -1.96
N LYS A 154 11.18 3.40 -1.07
CA LYS A 154 10.04 4.28 -1.34
C LYS A 154 10.40 5.72 -1.01
N VAL A 155 9.97 6.68 -1.82
CA VAL A 155 10.22 8.12 -1.59
C VAL A 155 8.91 8.85 -1.32
N TYR A 156 8.94 9.71 -0.32
CA TYR A 156 7.86 10.58 0.12
C TYR A 156 8.28 12.05 -0.03
N TRP A 157 7.32 12.97 -0.18
CA TRP A 157 7.61 14.40 -0.25
C TRP A 157 7.13 15.13 1.02
N GLU A 158 7.28 16.45 1.06
CA GLU A 158 7.08 17.27 2.26
C GLU A 158 5.66 17.22 2.86
N ASP A 159 4.66 16.83 2.07
CA ASP A 159 3.30 16.60 2.53
C ASP A 159 3.12 15.27 3.26
N GLY A 160 4.10 14.38 3.21
CA GLY A 160 4.09 13.03 3.78
C GLY A 160 3.49 11.96 2.87
N ALA A 161 3.07 12.29 1.63
CA ALA A 161 2.64 11.31 0.64
C ALA A 161 3.80 10.77 -0.19
N GLN A 162 3.65 9.56 -0.75
CA GLN A 162 4.56 9.08 -1.78
C GLN A 162 4.57 10.06 -2.96
N ILE A 163 5.74 10.21 -3.57
CA ILE A 163 5.97 11.16 -4.67
C ILE A 163 5.00 10.95 -5.85
N THR A 164 4.52 12.08 -6.36
CA THR A 164 3.71 12.21 -7.59
C THR A 164 4.36 13.24 -8.50
N PRO A 165 3.91 13.41 -9.77
CA PRO A 165 4.39 14.49 -10.60
C PRO A 165 4.21 15.87 -9.93
N PRO A 166 5.22 16.78 -10.04
CA PRO A 166 6.43 16.68 -10.86
C PRO A 166 7.63 16.00 -10.15
N HIS A 167 7.52 15.64 -8.87
CA HIS A 167 8.65 15.18 -8.05
C HIS A 167 9.18 13.81 -8.50
N ASP A 168 8.31 12.85 -8.80
CA ASP A 168 8.68 11.52 -9.28
C ASP A 168 9.51 11.58 -10.57
N THR A 169 9.04 12.33 -11.56
CA THR A 169 9.72 12.52 -12.85
C THR A 169 11.03 13.30 -12.71
N GLY A 170 11.05 14.30 -11.83
CA GLY A 170 12.24 15.09 -11.54
C GLY A 170 13.34 14.27 -10.86
N ILE A 171 12.98 13.47 -9.85
CA ILE A 171 13.92 12.58 -9.15
C ILE A 171 14.43 11.50 -10.11
N MET A 172 13.54 10.85 -10.89
CA MET A 172 13.95 9.86 -11.89
C MET A 172 14.95 10.43 -12.91
N ALA A 173 14.75 11.68 -13.34
CA ALA A 173 15.67 12.34 -14.26
C ALA A 173 17.06 12.53 -13.64
N GLU A 174 17.14 12.88 -12.35
CA GLU A 174 18.42 13.03 -11.64
C GLU A 174 19.08 11.67 -11.37
N VAL A 175 18.33 10.62 -11.02
CA VAL A 175 18.85 9.26 -10.85
C VAL A 175 19.50 8.75 -12.15
N LYS A 176 18.88 8.99 -13.30
CA LYS A 176 19.41 8.59 -14.63
C LYS A 176 20.74 9.29 -15.00
N LYS A 177 21.00 10.46 -14.44
CA LYS A 177 22.27 11.17 -14.65
C LYS A 177 23.43 10.56 -13.87
N VAL A 178 23.16 9.77 -12.84
CA VAL A 178 24.18 9.08 -12.05
C VAL A 178 24.60 7.81 -12.80
N THR A 179 25.60 7.95 -13.67
CA THR A 179 26.12 6.84 -14.51
C THR A 179 27.36 6.17 -13.94
N ASP A 180 28.06 6.83 -13.02
CA ASP A 180 29.25 6.31 -12.33
C ASP A 180 28.95 6.12 -10.84
N TYR A 181 28.97 4.89 -10.37
CA TYR A 181 28.76 4.56 -8.97
C TYR A 181 29.84 5.14 -8.05
N ALA A 182 31.10 5.26 -8.54
CA ALA A 182 32.20 5.83 -7.77
C ALA A 182 32.08 7.36 -7.58
N ALA A 183 31.28 8.03 -8.40
CA ALA A 183 31.00 9.46 -8.26
C ALA A 183 29.92 9.77 -7.21
N VAL A 184 29.21 8.76 -6.70
CA VAL A 184 28.21 8.92 -5.63
C VAL A 184 28.89 9.35 -4.35
N LYS A 185 28.41 10.45 -3.76
CA LYS A 185 28.96 10.98 -2.52
C LYS A 185 28.50 10.14 -1.32
N THR A 186 29.41 9.88 -0.42
CA THR A 186 29.14 9.27 0.89
C THR A 186 30.13 9.81 1.91
N MET A 187 29.83 9.67 3.19
CA MET A 187 30.72 10.06 4.27
C MET A 187 30.69 9.06 5.41
N ASP A 188 31.65 9.17 6.31
CA ASP A 188 31.72 8.38 7.52
C ASP A 188 30.56 8.74 8.49
N LYS A 189 30.01 7.74 9.18
CA LYS A 189 28.85 7.92 10.08
C LYS A 189 29.18 8.82 11.27
N ASP A 190 30.35 8.62 11.90
CA ASP A 190 30.74 9.44 13.05
C ASP A 190 30.96 10.90 12.63
N ALA A 191 31.54 11.11 11.44
CA ALA A 191 31.67 12.44 10.86
C ALA A 191 30.32 13.09 10.55
N ALA A 192 29.35 12.33 10.03
CA ALA A 192 28.00 12.81 9.77
C ALA A 192 27.26 13.20 11.05
N VAL A 193 27.38 12.39 12.10
CA VAL A 193 26.84 12.67 13.44
C VAL A 193 27.48 13.91 14.03
N ALA A 194 28.80 14.03 13.99
CA ALA A 194 29.55 15.18 14.52
C ALA A 194 29.20 16.48 13.77
N ALA A 195 28.90 16.39 12.47
CA ALA A 195 28.43 17.53 11.66
C ALA A 195 26.95 17.88 11.87
N GLY A 196 26.19 17.10 12.67
CA GLY A 196 24.76 17.26 12.87
C GLY A 196 23.90 16.91 11.65
N LEU A 197 24.49 16.18 10.68
CA LEU A 197 23.82 15.77 9.43
C LEU A 197 23.21 14.35 9.50
N TYR A 198 23.48 13.61 10.58
CA TYR A 198 22.86 12.33 10.89
C TYR A 198 22.27 12.42 12.30
N GLN A 199 20.95 12.35 12.41
CA GLN A 199 20.25 12.40 13.69
C GLN A 199 19.38 11.17 13.86
N VAL A 200 19.51 10.49 15.00
CA VAL A 200 18.62 9.39 15.37
C VAL A 200 17.33 9.98 15.95
N ILE A 201 16.20 9.42 15.55
CA ILE A 201 14.85 9.74 16.04
C ILE A 201 14.16 8.47 16.55
N GLY A 202 13.14 8.60 17.40
CA GLY A 202 12.41 7.49 18.00
C GLY A 202 11.22 8.00 18.80
N ALA A 203 11.25 7.91 20.14
CA ALA A 203 10.14 8.26 21.01
C ALA A 203 9.62 9.71 20.82
N ASP A 204 10.44 10.63 20.38
CA ASP A 204 10.07 12.01 20.03
C ASP A 204 9.10 12.10 18.84
N ILE A 205 9.00 11.02 18.04
CA ILE A 205 8.03 10.83 16.96
C ILE A 205 6.96 9.82 17.36
N ASP A 206 7.35 8.68 17.97
CA ASP A 206 6.43 7.60 18.34
C ASP A 206 5.33 8.10 19.30
N ASP A 207 5.70 8.87 20.33
CA ASP A 207 4.74 9.35 21.34
C ASP A 207 3.69 10.31 20.73
N PRO A 208 4.08 11.37 20.00
CA PRO A 208 3.11 12.22 19.32
C PRO A 208 2.25 11.49 18.28
N TYR A 209 2.82 10.50 17.55
CA TYR A 209 2.07 9.70 16.59
C TYR A 209 0.94 8.93 17.28
N ILE A 210 1.22 8.22 18.36
CA ILE A 210 0.20 7.50 19.14
C ILE A 210 -0.86 8.46 19.69
N GLU A 211 -0.46 9.65 20.17
CA GLU A 211 -1.41 10.67 20.65
C GLU A 211 -2.31 11.20 19.52
N GLU A 212 -1.81 11.34 18.27
CA GLU A 212 -2.66 11.70 17.13
C GLU A 212 -3.68 10.60 16.82
N LEU A 213 -3.27 9.32 16.85
CA LEU A 213 -4.18 8.20 16.66
C LEU A 213 -5.31 8.19 17.69
N LYS A 214 -4.99 8.37 18.96
CA LYS A 214 -5.96 8.36 20.06
C LYS A 214 -7.04 9.46 19.93
N LYS A 215 -6.72 10.58 19.28
CA LYS A 215 -7.71 11.65 19.00
C LYS A 215 -8.79 11.23 18.00
N LEU A 216 -8.56 10.18 17.21
CA LEU A 216 -9.52 9.67 16.22
C LEU A 216 -10.62 8.81 16.86
N ILE A 217 -10.44 8.34 18.09
CA ILE A 217 -11.41 7.52 18.81
C ILE A 217 -12.70 8.32 19.06
N LEU A 218 -13.83 7.71 18.73
CA LEU A 218 -15.15 8.31 18.83
C LEU A 218 -15.94 7.83 20.05
N HIS A 219 -15.71 6.58 20.47
CA HIS A 219 -16.48 5.92 21.54
C HIS A 219 -15.59 5.22 22.58
N GLN A 220 -14.75 5.99 23.30
CA GLN A 220 -13.97 5.46 24.43
C GLN A 220 -14.87 4.80 25.47
N ASP A 221 -16.07 5.32 25.69
CA ASP A 221 -17.04 4.76 26.64
C ASP A 221 -17.49 3.33 26.28
N CYS A 222 -17.55 2.99 24.99
CA CYS A 222 -17.84 1.64 24.52
C CYS A 222 -16.65 0.70 24.77
N ILE A 223 -15.42 1.18 24.53
CA ILE A 223 -14.20 0.43 24.86
C ILE A 223 -14.18 0.12 26.34
N ASP A 224 -14.35 1.12 27.19
CA ASP A 224 -14.31 0.97 28.68
C ASP A 224 -15.32 -0.06 29.18
N LYS A 225 -16.50 -0.15 28.57
CA LYS A 225 -17.55 -1.12 28.94
C LYS A 225 -17.18 -2.57 28.63
N VAL A 226 -16.52 -2.82 27.49
CA VAL A 226 -16.29 -4.21 26.99
C VAL A 226 -14.81 -4.62 26.97
N ALA A 227 -13.88 -3.76 27.37
CA ALA A 227 -12.44 -4.01 27.31
C ALA A 227 -12.00 -5.28 28.08
N GLY A 228 -12.75 -5.71 29.09
CA GLY A 228 -12.50 -6.94 29.83
C GLY A 228 -13.05 -8.20 29.15
N GLU A 229 -13.92 -8.06 28.13
CA GLU A 229 -14.61 -9.17 27.47
C GLU A 229 -14.15 -9.34 26.02
N LEU A 230 -13.89 -8.22 25.30
CA LEU A 230 -13.47 -8.23 23.92
C LEU A 230 -12.08 -8.86 23.80
N LYS A 231 -11.97 -9.92 23.00
CA LYS A 231 -10.73 -10.68 22.77
C LYS A 231 -10.23 -10.45 21.35
N ILE A 232 -9.02 -9.96 21.23
CA ILE A 232 -8.36 -9.61 20.00
C ILE A 232 -7.14 -10.50 19.81
N VAL A 233 -7.01 -11.19 18.69
CA VAL A 233 -5.76 -11.81 18.27
C VAL A 233 -5.08 -10.92 17.27
N TYR A 234 -3.77 -10.73 17.40
CA TYR A 234 -2.98 -9.89 16.51
C TYR A 234 -1.70 -10.58 16.06
N SER A 235 -1.41 -10.50 14.78
CA SER A 235 -0.11 -10.87 14.18
C SER A 235 0.53 -9.68 13.49
N PRO A 236 1.75 -9.28 13.86
CA PRO A 236 2.54 -8.31 13.10
C PRO A 236 3.20 -8.91 11.85
N LEU A 237 3.04 -10.20 11.56
CA LEU A 237 3.75 -10.91 10.48
C LEU A 237 5.25 -10.57 10.47
N HIS A 238 5.90 -10.64 11.63
CA HIS A 238 7.32 -10.30 11.84
C HIS A 238 7.70 -8.84 11.50
N GLY A 239 6.73 -7.94 11.44
CA GLY A 239 6.91 -6.58 10.92
C GLY A 239 6.86 -5.46 11.96
N THR A 240 6.76 -4.24 11.45
CA THR A 240 6.84 -2.99 12.20
C THR A 240 5.62 -2.68 13.06
N GLY A 241 4.47 -3.31 12.77
CA GLY A 241 3.23 -3.08 13.50
C GLY A 241 3.22 -3.59 14.94
N ASN A 242 4.14 -4.48 15.31
CA ASN A 242 4.16 -5.14 16.61
C ASN A 242 4.05 -4.16 17.80
N ILE A 243 4.92 -3.16 17.85
CA ILE A 243 4.96 -2.21 18.96
C ILE A 243 3.80 -1.21 18.88
N PRO A 244 3.57 -0.46 17.81
CA PRO A 244 2.58 0.61 17.79
C PRO A 244 1.14 0.10 17.89
N VAL A 245 0.77 -1.01 17.23
CA VAL A 245 -0.59 -1.58 17.36
C VAL A 245 -0.87 -2.03 18.79
N ARG A 246 0.05 -2.76 19.39
CA ARG A 246 -0.11 -3.21 20.78
C ARG A 246 -0.13 -2.04 21.77
N ARG A 247 0.69 -1.03 21.51
CA ARG A 247 0.76 0.17 22.36
C ARG A 247 -0.55 0.93 22.33
N VAL A 248 -1.07 1.27 21.15
CA VAL A 248 -2.32 2.04 21.05
C VAL A 248 -3.51 1.28 21.64
N LEU A 249 -3.63 -0.03 21.38
CA LEU A 249 -4.70 -0.83 21.98
C LEU A 249 -4.59 -0.90 23.52
N LYS A 250 -3.39 -1.04 24.05
CA LYS A 250 -3.15 -1.04 25.50
C LYS A 250 -3.49 0.32 26.13
N GLU A 251 -3.07 1.43 25.50
CA GLU A 251 -3.32 2.78 26.02
C GLU A 251 -4.82 3.16 25.96
N LEU A 252 -5.57 2.58 25.01
CA LEU A 252 -7.03 2.70 24.93
C LEU A 252 -7.78 1.81 25.95
N GLY A 253 -7.08 0.90 26.63
CA GLY A 253 -7.63 0.09 27.71
C GLY A 253 -8.07 -1.33 27.31
N PHE A 254 -7.81 -1.80 26.09
CA PHE A 254 -8.07 -3.19 25.70
C PHE A 254 -7.19 -4.15 26.53
N LYS A 255 -7.81 -5.14 27.18
CA LYS A 255 -7.14 -6.03 28.16
C LYS A 255 -6.74 -7.38 27.57
N ASN A 256 -7.47 -7.86 26.56
CA ASN A 256 -7.31 -9.22 26.01
C ASN A 256 -6.79 -9.13 24.57
N VAL A 257 -5.57 -8.65 24.41
CA VAL A 257 -4.83 -8.64 23.13
C VAL A 257 -3.82 -9.78 23.16
N TYR A 258 -4.04 -10.81 22.34
CA TYR A 258 -3.21 -12.00 22.23
C TYR A 258 -2.39 -11.91 20.96
N VAL A 259 -1.08 -11.78 21.10
CA VAL A 259 -0.16 -11.77 19.96
C VAL A 259 0.19 -13.19 19.56
N VAL A 260 0.26 -13.47 18.26
CA VAL A 260 0.72 -14.77 17.73
C VAL A 260 2.22 -14.90 18.03
N PRO A 261 2.64 -15.79 18.96
CA PRO A 261 4.02 -15.77 19.45
C PRO A 261 5.06 -16.06 18.39
N GLU A 262 4.74 -16.92 17.42
CA GLU A 262 5.63 -17.33 16.34
C GLU A 262 5.87 -16.21 15.32
N GLN A 263 5.01 -15.19 15.28
CA GLN A 263 5.03 -14.08 14.34
C GLN A 263 5.34 -12.74 15.01
N GLU A 264 5.56 -12.72 16.33
CA GLU A 264 5.71 -11.50 17.13
C GLU A 264 6.99 -10.75 16.83
N LEU A 265 8.13 -11.46 16.82
CA LEU A 265 9.44 -10.82 16.67
C LEU A 265 9.77 -10.51 15.21
N PRO A 266 10.46 -9.39 14.96
CA PRO A 266 10.95 -9.06 13.63
C PRO A 266 11.87 -10.17 13.07
N ASP A 267 11.62 -10.61 11.84
CA ASP A 267 12.41 -11.61 11.16
C ASP A 267 12.32 -11.41 9.65
N GLY A 268 13.47 -11.14 8.99
CA GLY A 268 13.53 -10.88 7.55
C GLY A 268 13.30 -12.10 6.68
N ASP A 269 13.38 -13.32 7.25
CA ASP A 269 13.08 -14.57 6.55
C ASP A 269 11.59 -14.92 6.53
N PHE A 270 10.77 -14.24 7.35
CA PHE A 270 9.33 -14.52 7.49
C PHE A 270 8.99 -16.01 7.60
N PRO A 271 9.59 -16.76 8.55
CA PRO A 271 9.66 -18.23 8.54
C PRO A 271 8.32 -18.94 8.68
N THR A 272 7.26 -18.23 9.02
CA THR A 272 5.93 -18.77 9.25
C THR A 272 5.00 -18.67 8.03
N VAL A 273 5.42 -18.02 6.94
CA VAL A 273 4.62 -17.76 5.74
C VAL A 273 5.50 -17.79 4.49
N SER A 274 4.92 -18.13 3.34
CA SER A 274 5.63 -18.06 2.05
C SER A 274 6.01 -16.62 1.69
N TYR A 275 5.14 -15.68 2.04
CA TYR A 275 5.38 -14.23 2.01
C TYR A 275 4.39 -13.51 2.95
N PRO A 276 4.82 -12.41 3.57
CA PRO A 276 4.09 -11.78 4.69
C PRO A 276 2.95 -10.88 4.20
N ASN A 277 1.94 -11.46 3.53
CA ASN A 277 0.81 -10.73 2.95
C ASN A 277 -0.49 -11.02 3.71
N PRO A 278 -1.10 -10.04 4.41
CA PRO A 278 -2.35 -10.24 5.13
C PRO A 278 -3.59 -10.41 4.22
N GLU A 279 -3.42 -10.37 2.89
CA GLU A 279 -4.48 -10.69 1.93
C GLU A 279 -4.68 -12.20 1.73
N VAL A 280 -3.70 -13.04 2.13
CA VAL A 280 -3.72 -14.48 1.89
C VAL A 280 -4.06 -15.27 3.15
N ALA A 281 -4.81 -16.36 2.98
CA ALA A 281 -5.26 -17.20 4.09
C ALA A 281 -4.10 -17.81 4.91
N GLU A 282 -2.97 -18.16 4.26
CA GLU A 282 -1.77 -18.71 4.90
C GLU A 282 -1.27 -17.80 6.05
N ALA A 283 -1.31 -16.48 5.87
CA ALA A 283 -0.87 -15.52 6.87
C ALA A 283 -1.68 -15.58 8.17
N PHE A 284 -2.88 -16.14 8.13
CA PHE A 284 -3.80 -16.25 9.27
C PHE A 284 -3.87 -17.63 9.92
N GLU A 285 -3.18 -18.66 9.42
CA GLU A 285 -3.28 -20.01 9.96
C GLU A 285 -2.98 -20.08 11.47
N LEU A 286 -1.89 -19.46 11.91
CA LEU A 286 -1.51 -19.40 13.32
C LEU A 286 -2.47 -18.48 14.12
N GLY A 287 -2.85 -17.34 13.54
CA GLY A 287 -3.82 -16.43 14.14
C GLY A 287 -5.20 -17.07 14.35
N LEU A 288 -5.68 -17.82 13.37
CA LEU A 288 -6.96 -18.58 13.48
C LEU A 288 -6.87 -19.69 14.52
N ALA A 289 -5.75 -20.41 14.59
CA ALA A 289 -5.54 -21.44 15.62
C ALA A 289 -5.57 -20.83 17.04
N LEU A 290 -4.86 -19.71 17.23
CA LEU A 290 -4.88 -18.96 18.50
C LEU A 290 -6.28 -18.39 18.77
N GLY A 291 -6.95 -17.82 17.76
CA GLY A 291 -8.29 -17.25 17.86
C GLY A 291 -9.32 -18.27 18.34
N LYS A 292 -9.30 -19.48 17.79
CA LYS A 292 -10.15 -20.60 18.24
C LYS A 292 -9.84 -20.99 19.67
N LYS A 293 -8.57 -21.03 20.07
CA LYS A 293 -8.14 -21.39 21.42
C LYS A 293 -8.62 -20.41 22.48
N VAL A 294 -8.55 -19.11 22.20
CA VAL A 294 -8.93 -18.06 23.16
C VAL A 294 -10.38 -17.61 22.99
N ASP A 295 -11.06 -18.11 21.96
CA ASP A 295 -12.40 -17.68 21.58
C ASP A 295 -12.45 -16.17 21.24
N ALA A 296 -11.62 -15.75 20.28
CA ALA A 296 -11.45 -14.34 19.91
C ALA A 296 -12.68 -13.78 19.19
N ASP A 297 -12.96 -12.49 19.40
CA ASP A 297 -13.99 -11.76 18.65
C ASP A 297 -13.49 -11.39 17.24
N LEU A 298 -12.19 -11.05 17.11
CA LEU A 298 -11.55 -10.70 15.84
C LEU A 298 -10.06 -11.10 15.83
N ILE A 299 -9.54 -11.29 14.63
CA ILE A 299 -8.15 -11.65 14.38
C ILE A 299 -7.59 -10.68 13.35
N LEU A 300 -6.50 -10.02 13.67
CA LEU A 300 -5.86 -8.97 12.88
C LEU A 300 -4.45 -9.41 12.45
N ALA A 301 -4.05 -9.05 11.23
CA ALA A 301 -2.67 -9.18 10.78
C ALA A 301 -2.26 -7.96 9.95
N THR A 302 -1.06 -7.42 10.24
CA THR A 302 -0.46 -6.33 9.45
C THR A 302 0.71 -6.84 8.63
N ASP A 303 0.94 -6.25 7.45
CA ASP A 303 2.13 -6.55 6.66
C ASP A 303 3.40 -5.93 7.28
N PRO A 304 4.62 -6.26 6.79
CA PRO A 304 5.87 -5.87 7.44
C PRO A 304 6.06 -4.37 7.65
N ASP A 305 5.57 -3.51 6.76
CA ASP A 305 5.64 -2.06 6.91
C ASP A 305 4.34 -1.44 7.46
N ALA A 306 3.39 -2.30 7.89
CA ALA A 306 2.16 -1.97 8.61
C ALA A 306 1.32 -0.87 7.93
N ASP A 307 1.22 -0.93 6.61
CA ASP A 307 0.32 -0.09 5.83
C ASP A 307 -0.96 -0.83 5.41
N ARG A 308 -1.03 -2.17 5.58
CA ARG A 308 -2.18 -3.02 5.27
C ARG A 308 -2.64 -3.80 6.48
N LEU A 309 -3.97 -3.97 6.60
CA LEU A 309 -4.62 -4.72 7.66
C LEU A 309 -5.52 -5.81 7.08
N GLY A 310 -5.19 -7.08 7.32
CA GLY A 310 -6.07 -8.22 7.10
C GLY A 310 -6.87 -8.53 8.35
N VAL A 311 -8.09 -9.05 8.17
CA VAL A 311 -9.05 -9.22 9.26
C VAL A 311 -9.86 -10.49 9.10
N TYR A 312 -10.01 -11.24 10.20
CA TYR A 312 -11.05 -12.25 10.37
C TYR A 312 -11.96 -11.88 11.53
N VAL A 313 -13.26 -12.06 11.35
CA VAL A 313 -14.28 -11.68 12.33
C VAL A 313 -15.17 -12.89 12.67
N LYS A 314 -15.60 -12.97 13.92
CA LYS A 314 -16.42 -14.06 14.40
C LYS A 314 -17.89 -13.85 14.03
N ASP A 315 -18.52 -14.90 13.49
CA ASP A 315 -19.97 -14.96 13.29
C ASP A 315 -20.67 -15.28 14.62
N SER A 316 -21.61 -14.44 15.00
CA SER A 316 -22.39 -14.61 16.25
C SER A 316 -23.26 -15.85 16.26
N LYS A 317 -23.67 -16.36 15.10
CA LYS A 317 -24.62 -17.49 14.96
C LYS A 317 -23.91 -18.83 14.89
N THR A 318 -22.81 -18.90 14.14
CA THR A 318 -22.11 -20.16 13.89
C THR A 318 -20.84 -20.33 14.73
N GLY A 319 -20.28 -19.22 15.22
CA GLY A 319 -18.99 -19.19 15.89
C GLY A 319 -17.79 -19.35 14.94
N GLU A 320 -18.02 -19.42 13.63
CA GLU A 320 -16.97 -19.49 12.61
C GLU A 320 -16.33 -18.12 12.38
N TYR A 321 -15.15 -18.13 11.78
CA TYR A 321 -14.43 -16.90 11.42
C TYR A 321 -14.55 -16.65 9.92
N HIS A 322 -15.00 -15.44 9.56
CA HIS A 322 -15.07 -14.97 8.17
C HIS A 322 -13.94 -13.98 7.88
N SER A 323 -13.24 -14.19 6.77
CA SER A 323 -12.27 -13.22 6.25
C SER A 323 -13.02 -12.02 5.68
N LEU A 324 -12.58 -10.81 6.04
CA LEU A 324 -13.00 -9.58 5.36
C LEU A 324 -11.97 -9.24 4.27
N THR A 325 -12.43 -9.04 3.03
CA THR A 325 -11.58 -8.49 1.98
C THR A 325 -11.22 -7.03 2.29
N GLY A 326 -10.22 -6.47 1.63
CA GLY A 326 -9.86 -5.05 1.81
C GLY A 326 -11.03 -4.11 1.50
N ASN A 327 -11.87 -4.45 0.52
CA ASN A 327 -13.10 -3.72 0.24
C ASN A 327 -14.12 -3.81 1.40
N MET A 328 -14.31 -4.99 1.96
CA MET A 328 -15.24 -5.19 3.09
C MET A 328 -14.75 -4.46 4.35
N SER A 329 -13.50 -4.65 4.74
CA SER A 329 -12.94 -4.01 5.94
C SER A 329 -12.86 -2.49 5.78
N GLY A 330 -12.46 -1.99 4.61
CA GLY A 330 -12.42 -0.57 4.32
C GLY A 330 -13.81 0.07 4.37
N CYS A 331 -14.83 -0.55 3.77
CA CYS A 331 -16.20 -0.07 3.85
C CYS A 331 -16.77 -0.14 5.28
N LEU A 332 -16.46 -1.19 6.03
CA LEU A 332 -16.91 -1.33 7.42
C LEU A 332 -16.31 -0.22 8.32
N ILE A 333 -15.02 0.05 8.20
CA ILE A 333 -14.35 1.15 8.91
C ILE A 333 -14.94 2.50 8.47
N GLY A 334 -15.06 2.72 7.16
CA GLY A 334 -15.60 3.96 6.60
C GLY A 334 -17.04 4.24 7.03
N ASP A 335 -17.94 3.25 6.96
CA ASP A 335 -19.33 3.38 7.42
C ASP A 335 -19.39 3.68 8.92
N TYR A 336 -18.58 2.97 9.72
CA TYR A 336 -18.48 3.21 11.16
C TYR A 336 -18.03 4.65 11.46
N VAL A 337 -16.89 5.07 10.93
CA VAL A 337 -16.30 6.39 11.20
C VAL A 337 -17.23 7.51 10.74
N ILE A 338 -17.73 7.46 9.53
CA ILE A 338 -18.62 8.49 8.97
C ILE A 338 -19.95 8.52 9.72
N GLY A 339 -20.53 7.34 9.99
CA GLY A 339 -21.80 7.22 10.71
C GLY A 339 -21.73 7.74 12.14
N GLN A 340 -20.66 7.40 12.88
CA GLN A 340 -20.49 7.86 14.26
C GLN A 340 -20.13 9.35 14.32
N ARG A 341 -19.30 9.87 13.42
CA ARG A 341 -19.05 11.31 13.29
C ARG A 341 -20.34 12.08 13.01
N LYS A 342 -21.19 11.58 12.10
CA LYS A 342 -22.50 12.17 11.83
C LYS A 342 -23.36 12.23 13.07
N ALA A 343 -23.42 11.15 13.84
CA ALA A 343 -24.23 11.06 15.05
C ALA A 343 -23.75 11.98 16.18
N LEU A 344 -22.43 12.13 16.35
CA LEU A 344 -21.82 12.90 17.43
C LEU A 344 -21.70 14.40 17.10
N TYR A 345 -21.33 14.74 15.86
CA TYR A 345 -20.88 16.09 15.50
C TYR A 345 -21.57 16.66 14.26
N GLY A 346 -22.32 15.85 13.50
CA GLY A 346 -22.74 16.17 12.13
C GLY A 346 -21.59 15.97 11.13
N LEU A 347 -21.90 16.10 9.84
CA LEU A 347 -20.91 16.02 8.77
C LEU A 347 -20.76 17.39 8.09
N PRO A 348 -19.55 17.75 7.63
CA PRO A 348 -19.36 18.93 6.80
C PRO A 348 -20.09 18.76 5.46
N GLU A 349 -20.61 19.86 4.90
CA GLU A 349 -21.35 19.86 3.64
C GLU A 349 -20.52 19.36 2.45
N ASP A 350 -19.21 19.59 2.51
CA ASP A 350 -18.21 19.17 1.52
C ASP A 350 -17.42 17.93 1.94
N GLY A 351 -17.95 17.15 2.89
CA GLY A 351 -17.34 15.92 3.37
C GLY A 351 -17.13 14.91 2.25
N ALA A 352 -15.96 14.27 2.19
CA ALA A 352 -15.57 13.38 1.12
C ALA A 352 -15.11 12.01 1.62
N PHE A 353 -15.61 10.95 0.99
CA PHE A 353 -15.08 9.61 1.00
C PHE A 353 -14.24 9.42 -0.28
N ILE A 354 -12.97 9.05 -0.14
CA ILE A 354 -12.05 8.88 -1.27
C ILE A 354 -11.74 7.39 -1.46
N ARG A 355 -11.84 6.90 -2.71
CA ARG A 355 -11.48 5.51 -3.05
C ARG A 355 -10.69 5.42 -4.35
N SER A 356 -9.95 4.32 -4.52
CA SER A 356 -9.37 4.01 -5.83
C SER A 356 -10.46 3.60 -6.84
N ILE A 357 -10.20 3.82 -8.13
CA ILE A 357 -11.11 3.42 -9.22
C ILE A 357 -11.41 1.91 -9.28
N VAL A 358 -10.61 1.08 -8.61
CA VAL A 358 -10.76 -0.38 -8.57
C VAL A 358 -11.27 -0.88 -7.21
N SER A 359 -11.64 0.03 -6.31
CA SER A 359 -12.33 -0.30 -5.06
C SER A 359 -13.83 -0.48 -5.31
N THR A 360 -14.50 -1.11 -4.36
CA THR A 360 -15.91 -1.49 -4.44
C THR A 360 -16.88 -0.32 -4.62
N ASN A 361 -17.95 -0.52 -5.42
CA ASN A 361 -19.06 0.41 -5.53
C ASN A 361 -19.93 0.49 -4.26
N MET A 362 -19.71 -0.34 -3.25
CA MET A 362 -20.33 -0.16 -1.93
C MET A 362 -19.97 1.20 -1.32
N ALA A 363 -18.77 1.71 -1.58
CA ALA A 363 -18.34 3.05 -1.14
C ALA A 363 -19.23 4.17 -1.72
N ASP A 364 -19.70 4.02 -2.97
CA ASP A 364 -20.65 4.94 -3.61
C ASP A 364 -21.98 4.94 -2.87
N ALA A 365 -22.47 3.74 -2.53
CA ALA A 365 -23.73 3.59 -1.79
C ALA A 365 -23.64 4.19 -0.37
N ILE A 366 -22.50 4.03 0.31
CA ILE A 366 -22.21 4.63 1.62
C ILE A 366 -22.21 6.16 1.50
N ALA A 367 -21.45 6.73 0.56
CA ALA A 367 -21.36 8.17 0.35
C ALA A 367 -22.74 8.78 0.06
N LYS A 368 -23.51 8.13 -0.81
CA LYS A 368 -24.89 8.54 -1.14
C LYS A 368 -25.80 8.51 0.08
N TYR A 369 -25.71 7.48 0.91
CA TYR A 369 -26.53 7.33 2.12
C TYR A 369 -26.27 8.45 3.14
N TYR A 370 -25.00 8.83 3.32
CA TYR A 370 -24.66 9.91 4.24
C TYR A 370 -24.79 11.31 3.64
N GLY A 371 -24.97 11.43 2.32
CA GLY A 371 -25.09 12.70 1.62
C GLY A 371 -23.75 13.44 1.49
N ILE A 372 -22.65 12.69 1.38
CA ILE A 372 -21.29 13.21 1.21
C ILE A 372 -20.77 12.97 -0.21
N GLN A 373 -19.66 13.59 -0.55
CA GLN A 373 -19.01 13.40 -1.84
C GLN A 373 -18.31 12.04 -1.88
N LEU A 374 -18.42 11.32 -3.01
CA LEU A 374 -17.50 10.27 -3.35
C LEU A 374 -16.44 10.83 -4.32
N VAL A 375 -15.17 10.63 -4.00
CA VAL A 375 -14.05 11.05 -4.84
C VAL A 375 -13.29 9.82 -5.32
N GLU A 376 -13.25 9.62 -6.64
CA GLU A 376 -12.44 8.57 -7.25
C GLU A 376 -11.03 9.08 -7.55
N VAL A 377 -10.03 8.23 -7.31
CA VAL A 377 -8.64 8.47 -7.68
C VAL A 377 -8.04 7.25 -8.38
N LEU A 378 -6.93 7.41 -9.09
CA LEU A 378 -6.18 6.27 -9.63
C LEU A 378 -5.68 5.36 -8.51
N THR A 379 -5.36 4.11 -8.86
CA THR A 379 -4.78 3.12 -7.93
C THR A 379 -3.44 3.60 -7.39
N GLY A 380 -3.29 3.58 -6.08
CA GLY A 380 -2.13 4.02 -5.30
C GLY A 380 -2.53 5.10 -4.30
N PHE A 381 -2.31 4.82 -3.01
CA PHE A 381 -2.74 5.71 -1.92
C PHE A 381 -2.15 7.13 -2.02
N LYS A 382 -1.03 7.28 -2.73
CA LYS A 382 -0.44 8.58 -3.06
C LYS A 382 -1.43 9.56 -3.71
N PHE A 383 -2.40 9.06 -4.49
CA PHE A 383 -3.44 9.90 -5.09
C PHE A 383 -4.51 10.30 -4.06
N ILE A 384 -4.76 9.46 -3.05
CA ILE A 384 -5.58 9.84 -1.89
C ILE A 384 -4.84 10.92 -1.09
N GLY A 385 -3.55 10.72 -0.80
CA GLY A 385 -2.69 11.72 -0.15
C GLY A 385 -2.66 13.06 -0.90
N GLN A 386 -2.51 13.03 -2.22
CA GLN A 386 -2.56 14.20 -3.09
C GLN A 386 -3.91 14.92 -3.01
N LYS A 387 -5.02 14.18 -2.93
CA LYS A 387 -6.36 14.77 -2.80
C LYS A 387 -6.57 15.41 -1.42
N ILE A 388 -6.02 14.82 -0.36
CA ILE A 388 -6.02 15.45 0.98
C ILE A 388 -5.27 16.80 0.93
N LEU A 389 -4.08 16.84 0.31
CA LEU A 389 -3.30 18.06 0.14
C LEU A 389 -4.05 19.11 -0.70
N GLU A 390 -4.74 18.68 -1.75
CA GLU A 390 -5.58 19.57 -2.56
C GLU A 390 -6.70 20.21 -1.73
N PHE A 391 -7.37 19.44 -0.89
CA PHE A 391 -8.41 19.95 0.02
C PHE A 391 -7.83 20.96 1.02
N GLU A 392 -6.67 20.68 1.62
CA GLU A 392 -6.00 21.61 2.53
C GLU A 392 -5.61 22.92 1.84
N ASN A 393 -5.06 22.85 0.62
CA ASN A 393 -4.59 24.02 -0.12
C ASN A 393 -5.73 24.88 -0.68
N THR A 394 -6.84 24.26 -1.06
CA THR A 394 -7.95 24.95 -1.73
C THR A 394 -9.07 25.33 -0.78
N GLY A 395 -9.17 24.69 0.37
CA GLY A 395 -10.32 24.79 1.28
C GLY A 395 -11.63 24.27 0.66
N LYS A 396 -11.53 23.41 -0.38
CA LYS A 396 -12.67 22.81 -1.08
C LYS A 396 -12.63 21.31 -0.91
N GLY A 397 -13.53 20.80 -0.09
CA GLY A 397 -13.60 19.41 0.34
C GLY A 397 -13.01 19.19 1.73
N THR A 398 -13.66 18.33 2.50
CA THR A 398 -13.21 17.89 3.82
C THR A 398 -13.02 16.38 3.80
N TYR A 399 -11.80 15.94 4.05
CA TYR A 399 -11.47 14.51 4.11
C TYR A 399 -12.17 13.85 5.31
N LEU A 400 -12.95 12.81 5.06
CA LEU A 400 -13.60 12.01 6.10
C LEU A 400 -12.97 10.62 6.23
N PHE A 401 -12.68 9.98 5.09
CA PHE A 401 -12.12 8.64 5.01
C PHE A 401 -11.58 8.35 3.62
N GLY A 402 -10.53 7.52 3.54
CA GLY A 402 -9.98 7.04 2.27
C GLY A 402 -9.55 5.60 2.34
N MET A 403 -9.76 4.85 1.24
CA MET A 403 -9.42 3.42 1.17
C MET A 403 -8.96 2.97 -0.21
N GLU A 404 -8.20 1.87 -0.19
CA GLU A 404 -7.90 1.05 -1.35
C GLU A 404 -8.35 -0.40 -1.13
N GLU A 405 -8.71 -1.10 -2.21
CA GLU A 405 -9.09 -2.50 -2.20
C GLU A 405 -7.98 -3.42 -1.66
N SER A 406 -6.74 -2.96 -1.73
CA SER A 406 -5.54 -3.68 -1.29
C SER A 406 -5.30 -3.58 0.23
N TYR A 407 -6.37 -3.66 1.03
CA TYR A 407 -6.32 -3.78 2.49
C TYR A 407 -5.77 -2.55 3.23
N GLY A 408 -5.81 -1.38 2.62
CA GLY A 408 -5.30 -0.15 3.22
C GLY A 408 -6.33 0.97 3.29
N CYS A 409 -6.36 1.69 4.42
CA CYS A 409 -7.19 2.86 4.63
C CYS A 409 -6.53 3.86 5.57
N LEU A 410 -7.15 5.04 5.70
CA LEU A 410 -6.72 6.11 6.60
C LEU A 410 -7.96 6.86 7.11
N THR A 411 -8.08 7.07 8.43
CA THR A 411 -9.24 7.73 9.05
C THR A 411 -8.99 9.20 9.40
N GLY A 412 -7.74 9.64 9.40
CA GLY A 412 -7.32 11.01 9.73
C GLY A 412 -6.45 11.65 8.66
N THR A 413 -5.97 12.87 8.94
CA THR A 413 -5.09 13.62 8.04
C THR A 413 -3.69 13.85 8.60
N TYR A 414 -3.33 13.18 9.69
CA TYR A 414 -2.01 13.24 10.33
C TYR A 414 -0.90 12.63 9.47
N ALA A 415 -1.23 11.63 8.68
CA ALA A 415 -0.40 10.96 7.67
C ALA A 415 -1.01 11.10 6.27
N ARG A 416 -0.30 10.62 5.22
CA ARG A 416 -0.70 10.68 3.82
C ARG A 416 -0.52 9.35 3.10
N ASP A 417 -0.34 8.29 3.87
CA ASP A 417 -0.35 6.91 3.38
C ASP A 417 -1.27 6.05 4.26
N LYS A 418 -1.59 4.86 3.79
CA LYS A 418 -2.39 3.86 4.52
C LYS A 418 -1.77 3.61 5.89
N ASP A 419 -2.61 3.44 6.89
CA ASP A 419 -2.18 3.19 8.27
C ASP A 419 -2.89 1.98 8.87
N ALA A 420 -2.17 0.86 8.97
CA ALA A 420 -2.71 -0.34 9.60
C ALA A 420 -2.77 -0.25 11.13
N VAL A 421 -2.03 0.67 11.76
CA VAL A 421 -2.15 0.94 13.20
C VAL A 421 -3.47 1.64 13.48
N ASP A 422 -3.80 2.69 12.72
CA ASP A 422 -5.09 3.38 12.74
C ASP A 422 -6.24 2.43 12.42
N ALA A 423 -6.12 1.66 11.32
CA ALA A 423 -7.15 0.71 10.92
C ALA A 423 -7.42 -0.36 11.98
N SER A 424 -6.35 -0.90 12.63
CA SER A 424 -6.47 -1.85 13.72
C SER A 424 -7.18 -1.24 14.94
N MET A 425 -6.77 -0.03 15.32
CA MET A 425 -7.35 0.72 16.42
C MET A 425 -8.83 1.00 16.18
N THR A 426 -9.16 1.56 15.03
CA THR A 426 -10.54 1.95 14.66
C THR A 426 -11.45 0.73 14.54
N LEU A 427 -10.93 -0.39 14.01
CA LEU A 427 -11.72 -1.62 13.90
C LEU A 427 -11.97 -2.27 15.27
N CYS A 428 -11.01 -2.20 16.19
CA CYS A 428 -11.20 -2.64 17.58
C CYS A 428 -12.21 -1.76 18.34
N GLU A 429 -12.20 -0.46 18.09
CA GLU A 429 -13.22 0.45 18.61
C GLU A 429 -14.61 0.10 18.05
N ALA A 430 -14.72 -0.11 16.73
CA ALA A 430 -15.97 -0.55 16.09
C ALA A 430 -16.46 -1.88 16.69
N ALA A 431 -15.57 -2.85 16.91
CA ALA A 431 -15.92 -4.11 17.57
C ALA A 431 -16.46 -3.88 18.98
N ALA A 432 -15.85 -2.99 19.77
CA ALA A 432 -16.34 -2.63 21.08
C ALA A 432 -17.72 -1.96 21.01
N TYR A 433 -17.92 -1.01 20.10
CA TYR A 433 -19.20 -0.34 19.87
C TYR A 433 -20.31 -1.34 19.51
N TYR A 434 -20.07 -2.23 18.56
CA TYR A 434 -21.06 -3.23 18.16
C TYR A 434 -21.31 -4.28 19.27
N LYS A 435 -20.28 -4.67 20.01
CA LYS A 435 -20.41 -5.58 21.16
C LYS A 435 -21.33 -5.00 22.25
N THR A 436 -21.31 -3.70 22.51
CA THR A 436 -22.28 -3.04 23.42
C THR A 436 -23.74 -3.15 22.94
N LYS A 437 -23.93 -3.50 21.66
CA LYS A 437 -25.24 -3.71 21.03
C LYS A 437 -25.55 -5.20 20.80
N ASN A 438 -24.78 -6.10 21.39
CA ASN A 438 -24.85 -7.56 21.19
C ASN A 438 -24.65 -7.98 19.71
N MET A 439 -23.81 -7.29 18.98
CA MET A 439 -23.46 -7.57 17.59
C MET A 439 -21.95 -7.84 17.49
N THR A 440 -21.57 -8.71 16.55
CA THR A 440 -20.19 -8.85 16.10
C THR A 440 -19.90 -7.92 14.90
N LEU A 441 -18.65 -7.83 14.48
CA LEU A 441 -18.31 -7.12 13.23
C LEU A 441 -18.90 -7.82 12.00
N TRP A 442 -19.11 -9.15 12.05
CA TRP A 442 -19.80 -9.86 10.98
C TRP A 442 -21.28 -9.47 10.91
N ASP A 443 -21.96 -9.38 12.05
CA ASP A 443 -23.34 -8.88 12.09
C ASP A 443 -23.46 -7.46 11.54
N ALA A 444 -22.47 -6.60 11.84
CA ALA A 444 -22.39 -5.25 11.29
C ALA A 444 -22.22 -5.26 9.77
N MET A 445 -21.35 -6.14 9.24
CA MET A 445 -21.16 -6.29 7.79
C MET A 445 -22.43 -6.77 7.09
N LEU A 446 -23.15 -7.73 7.68
CA LEU A 446 -24.44 -8.20 7.16
C LEU A 446 -25.49 -7.07 7.13
N ALA A 447 -25.56 -6.24 8.18
CA ALA A 447 -26.45 -5.09 8.22
C ALA A 447 -26.08 -4.03 7.16
N MET A 448 -24.80 -3.89 6.82
CA MET A 448 -24.37 -3.03 5.70
C MET A 448 -24.83 -3.58 4.36
N TYR A 449 -24.70 -4.89 4.12
CA TYR A 449 -25.21 -5.53 2.91
C TYR A 449 -26.72 -5.34 2.75
N GLU A 450 -27.50 -5.50 3.81
CA GLU A 450 -28.94 -5.25 3.79
C GLU A 450 -29.26 -3.77 3.46
N ARG A 451 -28.45 -2.83 3.95
CA ARG A 451 -28.65 -1.39 3.76
C ARG A 451 -28.24 -0.89 2.39
N TYR A 452 -27.08 -1.34 1.88
CA TYR A 452 -26.44 -0.79 0.70
C TYR A 452 -26.57 -1.68 -0.53
N GLY A 453 -26.75 -2.99 -0.35
CA GLY A 453 -26.75 -4.02 -1.37
C GLY A 453 -25.59 -4.99 -1.19
N TYR A 454 -25.71 -6.16 -1.75
CA TYR A 454 -24.74 -7.26 -1.63
C TYR A 454 -23.65 -7.14 -2.71
N TYR A 455 -22.68 -6.26 -2.44
CA TYR A 455 -21.53 -6.07 -3.33
C TYR A 455 -20.51 -7.19 -3.15
N LYS A 456 -19.99 -7.69 -4.25
CA LYS A 456 -18.91 -8.66 -4.30
C LYS A 456 -17.89 -8.23 -5.34
N ASP A 457 -16.66 -8.10 -4.91
CA ASP A 457 -15.53 -7.73 -5.76
C ASP A 457 -14.52 -8.87 -5.81
N ASP A 458 -13.84 -9.02 -6.96
CA ASP A 458 -12.82 -10.03 -7.16
C ASP A 458 -11.69 -9.46 -8.05
N VAL A 459 -10.53 -10.10 -8.00
CA VAL A 459 -9.37 -9.74 -8.82
C VAL A 459 -8.69 -10.99 -9.34
N THR A 460 -8.45 -11.01 -10.64
CA THR A 460 -7.61 -12.03 -11.27
C THR A 460 -6.40 -11.39 -11.92
N ALA A 461 -5.30 -12.11 -12.01
CA ALA A 461 -4.07 -11.60 -12.57
C ALA A 461 -3.39 -12.65 -13.45
N ILE A 462 -2.80 -12.18 -14.56
CA ILE A 462 -2.01 -13.02 -15.47
C ILE A 462 -0.59 -12.49 -15.50
N THR A 463 0.36 -13.39 -15.27
CA THR A 463 1.78 -13.11 -15.38
C THR A 463 2.32 -13.73 -16.67
N LEU A 464 2.88 -12.91 -17.54
CA LEU A 464 3.49 -13.33 -18.81
C LEU A 464 4.98 -12.99 -18.75
N LYS A 465 5.83 -14.02 -18.63
CA LYS A 465 7.27 -13.83 -18.36
C LYS A 465 8.02 -13.27 -19.58
N GLY A 466 9.04 -12.48 -19.31
CA GLY A 466 10.01 -11.97 -20.29
C GLY A 466 9.49 -10.81 -21.16
N ILE A 467 10.32 -10.42 -22.12
CA ILE A 467 10.06 -9.32 -23.06
C ILE A 467 8.82 -9.61 -23.94
N GLU A 468 8.67 -10.87 -24.37
CA GLU A 468 7.49 -11.32 -25.15
C GLU A 468 6.21 -11.16 -24.32
N GLY A 469 6.26 -11.43 -23.01
CA GLY A 469 5.14 -11.23 -22.11
C GLY A 469 4.72 -9.77 -21.99
N LEU A 470 5.66 -8.83 -21.89
CA LEU A 470 5.37 -7.40 -21.88
C LEU A 470 4.71 -6.94 -23.20
N ALA A 471 5.23 -7.42 -24.35
CA ALA A 471 4.66 -7.11 -25.65
C ALA A 471 3.22 -7.65 -25.77
N LYS A 472 2.97 -8.86 -25.26
CA LYS A 472 1.63 -9.47 -25.26
C LYS A 472 0.63 -8.71 -24.37
N ILE A 473 1.08 -8.22 -23.21
CA ILE A 473 0.25 -7.35 -22.34
C ILE A 473 -0.14 -6.07 -23.09
N GLN A 474 0.78 -5.44 -23.80
CA GLN A 474 0.47 -4.25 -24.61
C GLN A 474 -0.50 -4.57 -25.76
N GLU A 475 -0.36 -5.72 -26.41
CA GLU A 475 -1.30 -6.19 -27.44
C GLU A 475 -2.70 -6.37 -26.86
N ILE A 476 -2.84 -7.01 -25.68
CA ILE A 476 -4.12 -7.17 -24.97
C ILE A 476 -4.75 -5.81 -24.70
N MET A 477 -3.99 -4.86 -24.13
CA MET A 477 -4.50 -3.53 -23.82
C MET A 477 -4.93 -2.75 -25.06
N ASN A 478 -4.17 -2.87 -26.18
CA ASN A 478 -4.53 -2.21 -27.43
C ASN A 478 -5.78 -2.83 -28.05
N THR A 479 -5.88 -4.16 -28.07
CA THR A 479 -7.04 -4.88 -28.58
C THR A 479 -8.32 -4.50 -27.83
N LEU A 480 -8.27 -4.48 -26.49
CA LEU A 480 -9.40 -4.08 -25.65
C LEU A 480 -9.78 -2.61 -25.82
N ARG A 481 -8.81 -1.74 -26.12
CA ARG A 481 -9.03 -0.31 -26.35
C ARG A 481 -9.63 -0.01 -27.71
N GLU A 482 -9.19 -0.73 -28.76
CA GLU A 482 -9.66 -0.54 -30.13
C GLU A 482 -10.99 -1.26 -30.38
N ASN A 483 -11.18 -2.42 -29.75
CA ASN A 483 -12.33 -3.29 -29.90
C ASN A 483 -12.99 -3.53 -28.54
N ALA A 484 -13.52 -2.48 -27.94
CA ALA A 484 -14.22 -2.59 -26.66
C ALA A 484 -15.39 -3.60 -26.78
N PRO A 485 -15.49 -4.59 -25.89
CA PRO A 485 -16.59 -5.55 -25.91
C PRO A 485 -17.92 -4.85 -25.67
N ALA A 486 -18.96 -5.26 -26.40
CA ALA A 486 -20.32 -4.76 -26.17
C ALA A 486 -20.97 -5.41 -24.93
N GLU A 487 -20.47 -6.58 -24.53
CA GLU A 487 -20.98 -7.37 -23.40
C GLU A 487 -19.81 -8.14 -22.74
N ILE A 488 -19.84 -8.24 -21.42
CA ILE A 488 -18.91 -9.04 -20.62
C ILE A 488 -19.72 -9.85 -19.61
N GLY A 489 -19.61 -11.18 -19.66
CA GLY A 489 -20.27 -12.07 -18.70
C GLY A 489 -21.81 -12.01 -18.68
N GLY A 490 -22.42 -11.69 -19.82
CA GLY A 490 -23.87 -11.53 -19.92
C GLY A 490 -24.36 -10.12 -19.53
N TYR A 491 -23.48 -9.23 -19.09
CA TYR A 491 -23.80 -7.83 -18.81
C TYR A 491 -23.43 -6.94 -19.99
N LYS A 492 -24.36 -6.11 -20.43
CA LYS A 492 -24.09 -5.12 -21.46
C LYS A 492 -23.14 -4.05 -20.92
N VAL A 493 -22.16 -3.63 -21.75
CA VAL A 493 -21.28 -2.50 -21.42
C VAL A 493 -22.05 -1.19 -21.63
N THR A 494 -22.18 -0.39 -20.59
CA THR A 494 -22.92 0.88 -20.61
C THR A 494 -22.00 2.07 -20.84
N ALA A 495 -20.77 2.01 -20.34
CA ALA A 495 -19.73 3.01 -20.64
C ALA A 495 -18.34 2.40 -20.64
N VAL A 496 -17.42 3.02 -21.38
CA VAL A 496 -16.00 2.68 -21.42
C VAL A 496 -15.18 3.88 -20.97
N ARG A 497 -14.39 3.71 -19.88
CA ARG A 497 -13.44 4.71 -19.40
C ARG A 497 -12.04 4.32 -19.88
N ASP A 498 -11.44 5.14 -20.73
CA ASP A 498 -10.04 5.00 -21.16
C ASP A 498 -9.21 6.09 -20.51
N TYR A 499 -8.54 5.76 -19.41
CA TYR A 499 -7.73 6.71 -18.66
C TYR A 499 -6.47 7.17 -19.42
N LYS A 500 -6.01 6.40 -20.42
CA LYS A 500 -4.90 6.82 -21.27
C LYS A 500 -5.30 7.97 -22.21
N LYS A 501 -6.56 8.00 -22.62
CA LYS A 501 -7.12 9.03 -23.52
C LYS A 501 -7.90 10.12 -22.78
N ASP A 502 -8.04 10.01 -21.47
CA ASP A 502 -8.90 10.88 -20.64
C ASP A 502 -10.35 10.92 -21.16
N THR A 503 -10.94 9.75 -21.45
CA THR A 503 -12.30 9.68 -22.00
C THR A 503 -13.19 8.70 -21.25
N ILE A 504 -14.46 9.09 -21.06
CA ILE A 504 -15.58 8.23 -20.70
C ILE A 504 -16.55 8.27 -21.87
N THR A 505 -16.76 7.15 -22.53
CA THR A 505 -17.66 7.03 -23.68
C THR A 505 -18.93 6.27 -23.26
N ASP A 506 -20.08 6.91 -23.31
CA ASP A 506 -21.39 6.26 -23.18
C ASP A 506 -21.67 5.41 -24.41
N THR A 507 -21.93 4.12 -24.23
CA THR A 507 -22.05 3.17 -25.38
C THR A 507 -23.40 3.29 -26.09
N ALA A 508 -24.44 3.79 -25.44
CA ALA A 508 -25.77 3.93 -26.04
C ALA A 508 -25.87 5.19 -26.91
N THR A 509 -25.25 6.29 -26.48
CA THR A 509 -25.35 7.60 -27.13
C THR A 509 -24.12 8.00 -27.92
N GLY A 510 -22.97 7.37 -27.64
CA GLY A 510 -21.67 7.77 -28.16
C GLY A 510 -21.13 9.08 -27.57
N ALA A 511 -21.78 9.62 -26.53
CA ALA A 511 -21.32 10.84 -25.86
C ALA A 511 -20.00 10.60 -25.12
N VAL A 512 -19.07 11.55 -25.23
CA VAL A 512 -17.74 11.47 -24.63
C VAL A 512 -17.56 12.63 -23.64
N LYS A 513 -17.04 12.32 -22.44
CA LYS A 513 -16.62 13.29 -21.44
C LYS A 513 -15.26 12.91 -20.86
N PRO A 514 -14.48 13.84 -20.27
CA PRO A 514 -13.22 13.51 -19.63
C PRO A 514 -13.41 12.66 -18.37
N THR A 515 -12.41 11.83 -18.02
CA THR A 515 -12.32 11.12 -16.74
C THR A 515 -12.00 12.09 -15.60
N GLY A 516 -11.28 13.17 -15.90
CA GLY A 516 -10.79 14.14 -14.92
C GLY A 516 -9.65 13.62 -14.04
N LEU A 517 -9.06 12.48 -14.40
CA LEU A 517 -7.93 11.88 -13.69
C LEU A 517 -6.66 11.90 -14.55
N PRO A 518 -5.47 11.82 -13.93
CA PRO A 518 -4.21 11.76 -14.68
C PRO A 518 -4.19 10.60 -15.70
N ALA A 519 -3.45 10.78 -16.80
CA ALA A 519 -3.31 9.75 -17.80
C ALA A 519 -2.69 8.47 -17.22
N SER A 520 -3.34 7.33 -17.46
CA SER A 520 -2.90 6.01 -16.98
C SER A 520 -3.31 4.92 -17.96
N ASN A 521 -2.49 3.89 -18.14
CA ASN A 521 -2.81 2.77 -19.04
C ASN A 521 -3.84 1.81 -18.40
N VAL A 522 -5.04 2.32 -18.16
CA VAL A 522 -6.16 1.59 -17.54
C VAL A 522 -7.39 1.70 -18.42
N LEU A 523 -8.13 0.59 -18.53
CA LEU A 523 -9.46 0.53 -19.12
C LEU A 523 -10.46 0.09 -18.07
N TYR A 524 -11.62 0.75 -18.03
CA TYR A 524 -12.70 0.42 -17.10
C TYR A 524 -14.01 0.34 -17.88
N TYR A 525 -14.72 -0.76 -17.76
CA TYR A 525 -16.01 -1.03 -18.37
C TYR A 525 -17.09 -0.95 -17.29
N GLU A 526 -17.97 0.04 -17.41
CA GLU A 526 -19.19 0.09 -16.63
C GLU A 526 -20.20 -0.89 -17.28
N LEU A 527 -20.79 -1.73 -16.48
CA LEU A 527 -21.74 -2.75 -16.94
C LEU A 527 -23.14 -2.48 -16.38
N GLU A 528 -24.14 -3.16 -16.92
CA GLU A 528 -25.50 -3.13 -16.34
C GLU A 528 -25.51 -3.66 -14.90
N ASP A 529 -26.56 -3.34 -14.14
CA ASP A 529 -26.79 -3.80 -12.76
C ASP A 529 -25.68 -3.47 -11.75
N ASP A 530 -25.02 -2.32 -11.93
CA ASP A 530 -23.95 -1.83 -11.05
C ASP A 530 -22.69 -2.74 -11.07
N ALA A 531 -22.57 -3.60 -12.10
CA ALA A 531 -21.38 -4.43 -12.33
C ALA A 531 -20.30 -3.65 -13.08
N TRP A 532 -19.04 -4.10 -12.98
CA TRP A 532 -17.93 -3.45 -13.65
C TRP A 532 -16.73 -4.39 -13.83
N VAL A 533 -15.88 -4.07 -14.80
CA VAL A 533 -14.59 -4.73 -15.04
C VAL A 533 -13.53 -3.67 -15.32
N CYS A 534 -12.38 -3.75 -14.64
CA CYS A 534 -11.23 -2.87 -14.88
C CYS A 534 -10.00 -3.68 -15.26
N VAL A 535 -9.30 -3.25 -16.31
CA VAL A 535 -8.08 -3.89 -16.82
C VAL A 535 -6.90 -2.95 -16.61
N ARG A 536 -5.90 -3.43 -15.87
CA ARG A 536 -4.72 -2.64 -15.51
C ARG A 536 -3.45 -3.47 -15.61
N PRO A 537 -2.50 -3.14 -16.50
CA PRO A 537 -1.17 -3.74 -16.48
C PRO A 537 -0.39 -3.25 -15.25
N SER A 538 0.48 -4.11 -14.72
CA SER A 538 1.45 -3.70 -13.69
C SER A 538 2.48 -2.75 -14.31
N GLY A 539 2.91 -1.74 -13.55
CA GLY A 539 3.98 -0.85 -13.98
C GLY A 539 5.38 -1.41 -13.77
N THR A 540 5.52 -2.46 -12.94
CA THR A 540 6.83 -2.99 -12.49
C THR A 540 7.05 -4.46 -12.82
N GLU A 541 6.00 -5.19 -13.19
CA GLU A 541 6.04 -6.64 -13.43
C GLU A 541 5.34 -6.95 -14.76
N PRO A 542 5.72 -8.01 -15.49
CA PRO A 542 5.02 -8.47 -16.68
C PRO A 542 3.70 -9.15 -16.33
N LYS A 543 2.78 -8.38 -15.76
CA LYS A 543 1.52 -8.81 -15.18
C LYS A 543 0.40 -7.87 -15.55
N VAL A 544 -0.77 -8.39 -15.87
CA VAL A 544 -2.01 -7.63 -16.04
C VAL A 544 -3.05 -8.12 -15.04
N LYS A 545 -3.70 -7.18 -14.36
CA LYS A 545 -4.78 -7.44 -13.41
C LYS A 545 -6.12 -7.08 -14.02
N PHE A 546 -7.11 -7.91 -13.73
CA PHE A 546 -8.51 -7.70 -14.05
C PHE A 546 -9.26 -7.65 -12.72
N TYR A 547 -9.77 -6.49 -12.41
CA TYR A 547 -10.65 -6.28 -11.25
C TYR A 547 -12.08 -6.35 -11.74
N LEU A 548 -12.96 -6.89 -10.95
CA LEU A 548 -14.38 -6.96 -11.25
C LEU A 548 -15.22 -6.77 -9.99
N GLY A 549 -16.42 -6.25 -10.16
CA GLY A 549 -17.39 -6.10 -9.10
C GLY A 549 -18.80 -6.34 -9.63
N VAL A 550 -19.64 -6.90 -8.76
CA VAL A 550 -21.05 -7.16 -9.02
C VAL A 550 -21.89 -6.77 -7.82
N LYS A 551 -23.20 -6.62 -8.04
CA LYS A 551 -24.19 -6.43 -7.00
C LYS A 551 -25.25 -7.54 -7.06
N GLY A 552 -25.43 -8.22 -5.94
CA GLY A 552 -26.45 -9.26 -5.77
C GLY A 552 -27.68 -8.80 -5.00
N THR A 553 -28.64 -9.69 -4.92
CA THR A 553 -29.86 -9.56 -4.09
C THR A 553 -29.71 -10.31 -2.75
N SER A 554 -28.69 -11.17 -2.63
CA SER A 554 -28.22 -11.88 -1.44
C SER A 554 -26.73 -12.16 -1.55
N LEU A 555 -26.09 -12.69 -0.49
CA LEU A 555 -24.70 -13.12 -0.53
C LEU A 555 -24.49 -14.23 -1.57
N GLU A 556 -25.36 -15.21 -1.60
CA GLU A 556 -25.30 -16.33 -2.54
C GLU A 556 -25.47 -15.86 -4.01
N ASP A 557 -26.38 -14.91 -4.25
CA ASP A 557 -26.56 -14.30 -5.59
C ASP A 557 -25.32 -13.50 -6.02
N ALA A 558 -24.74 -12.72 -5.10
CA ALA A 558 -23.52 -11.96 -5.35
C ALA A 558 -22.32 -12.90 -5.66
N ASP A 559 -22.17 -13.99 -4.90
CA ASP A 559 -21.14 -14.98 -5.13
C ASP A 559 -21.30 -15.69 -6.50
N ALA A 560 -22.53 -16.07 -6.87
CA ALA A 560 -22.82 -16.71 -8.16
C ALA A 560 -22.53 -15.74 -9.33
N LYS A 561 -22.94 -14.48 -9.23
CA LYS A 561 -22.69 -13.43 -10.23
C LYS A 561 -21.19 -13.13 -10.38
N SER A 562 -20.48 -12.98 -9.26
CA SER A 562 -19.02 -12.72 -9.26
C SER A 562 -18.27 -13.86 -9.93
N LYS A 563 -18.61 -15.11 -9.60
CA LYS A 563 -18.02 -16.30 -10.21
C LYS A 563 -18.27 -16.35 -11.72
N ALA A 564 -19.50 -16.13 -12.16
CA ALA A 564 -19.86 -16.15 -13.58
C ALA A 564 -19.14 -15.05 -14.37
N LEU A 565 -19.04 -13.84 -13.81
CA LEU A 565 -18.31 -12.74 -14.44
C LEU A 565 -16.80 -13.03 -14.50
N SER A 566 -16.20 -13.57 -13.43
CA SER A 566 -14.79 -13.97 -13.38
C SER A 566 -14.47 -15.05 -14.41
N GLU A 567 -15.30 -16.09 -14.55
CA GLU A 567 -15.15 -17.13 -15.56
C GLU A 567 -15.22 -16.56 -17.00
N SER A 568 -16.13 -15.61 -17.23
CA SER A 568 -16.25 -14.94 -18.53
C SER A 568 -15.03 -14.08 -18.86
N VAL A 569 -14.52 -13.33 -17.89
CA VAL A 569 -13.28 -12.54 -18.02
C VAL A 569 -12.10 -13.47 -18.33
N HIS A 570 -11.95 -14.59 -17.63
CA HIS A 570 -10.92 -15.59 -17.92
C HIS A 570 -11.04 -16.15 -19.34
N ALA A 571 -12.26 -16.49 -19.80
CA ALA A 571 -12.48 -16.98 -21.14
C ALA A 571 -12.15 -15.92 -22.22
N MET A 572 -12.45 -14.65 -21.96
CA MET A 572 -12.08 -13.53 -22.83
C MET A 572 -10.56 -13.38 -22.94
N ILE A 573 -9.85 -13.45 -21.82
CA ILE A 573 -8.40 -13.33 -21.77
C ILE A 573 -7.73 -14.50 -22.50
N ASN A 574 -8.16 -15.74 -22.24
CA ASN A 574 -7.61 -16.94 -22.88
C ASN A 574 -7.72 -16.92 -24.41
N LYS A 575 -8.70 -16.21 -24.97
CA LYS A 575 -8.81 -16.00 -26.43
C LYS A 575 -7.79 -14.98 -26.97
N MET A 576 -7.23 -14.14 -26.10
CA MET A 576 -6.25 -13.11 -26.46
C MET A 576 -4.81 -13.59 -26.25
N LEU A 577 -4.59 -14.62 -25.42
CA LEU A 577 -3.30 -15.27 -25.22
C LEU A 577 -2.93 -16.21 -26.36
#